data_2fef1cdb7f300bc7331d82d4d84e6d1f
#
_entry.id   2fef1cdb7f300bc7331d82d4d84e6d1f
#
_cell.length_a   1.000
_cell.length_b   1.000
_cell.length_c   1.000
_cell.angle_alpha   90.00
_cell.angle_beta   90.00
_cell.angle_gamma   90.00
#
_symmetry.space_group_name_H-M   'P 1'
#
loop_
_entity.id
_entity.type
_entity.pdbx_description
1 polymer ?
#
loop_
_entity_poly.entity_id
_entity_poly.type
_entity_poly.pdbx_seq_one_letter_code
_entity_poly.pdbx_strand_id
1 'polypeptide(L)'
;MINTAEVMLWGTRIGIIHMNEANGVVAFEYDKDFLKSNIEVSPIHMPLSERVYEFPELARTAFHGAPGLIADSLPDKFGNKIIDRWLAEQGKSISEFNVIDRLCYTGKRGMGALEYIPATSPFDSTMEDVNISKMVEFASDVLSDRKDKLINLKDNAGYSQLVLLGTSAGGARAVSYTHLRAHETSLHL
;
A
#
# COMPACT_ATOMS: atom_id res chain seq x y z
N MET A 1 9.80 0.71 -13.88
CA MET A 1 10.08 -0.04 -12.64
C MET A 1 10.89 0.85 -11.73
N ILE A 2 10.43 1.11 -10.53
CA ILE A 2 11.12 1.94 -9.53
C ILE A 2 11.88 1.00 -8.61
N ASN A 3 13.18 1.21 -8.47
CA ASN A 3 14.03 0.37 -7.63
C ASN A 3 14.44 1.06 -6.33
N THR A 4 14.17 2.36 -6.21
CA THR A 4 14.52 3.14 -5.02
C THR A 4 13.41 4.13 -4.71
N ALA A 5 13.05 4.25 -3.42
CA ALA A 5 12.09 5.25 -2.96
C ALA A 5 12.50 5.81 -1.60
N GLU A 6 12.16 7.07 -1.37
CA GLU A 6 12.28 7.69 -0.06
C GLU A 6 11.11 7.28 0.83
N VAL A 7 11.39 7.05 2.10
CA VAL A 7 10.39 6.76 3.13
C VAL A 7 10.24 7.97 4.03
N MET A 8 9.03 8.49 4.08
CA MET A 8 8.67 9.67 4.85
C MET A 8 7.79 9.30 6.04
N LEU A 9 7.94 10.01 7.14
CA LEU A 9 7.08 9.93 8.32
C LEU A 9 6.70 11.37 8.71
N TRP A 10 5.41 11.72 8.60
CA TRP A 10 4.89 13.05 8.91
C TRP A 10 5.67 14.19 8.26
N GLY A 11 5.99 14.02 6.98
CA GLY A 11 6.75 15.01 6.20
C GLY A 11 8.25 15.00 6.43
N THR A 12 8.78 14.16 7.32
CA THR A 12 10.22 14.00 7.56
C THR A 12 10.72 12.73 6.87
N ARG A 13 11.81 12.84 6.11
CA ARG A 13 12.46 11.67 5.52
C ARG A 13 13.13 10.85 6.63
N ILE A 14 12.68 9.60 6.80
CA ILE A 14 13.26 8.69 7.77
C ILE A 14 14.31 7.76 7.18
N GLY A 15 14.28 7.56 5.86
CA GLY A 15 15.21 6.66 5.19
C GLY A 15 14.90 6.46 3.71
N ILE A 16 15.57 5.49 3.13
CA ILE A 16 15.46 5.09 1.73
C ILE A 16 15.27 3.58 1.68
N ILE A 17 14.43 3.12 0.76
CA ILE A 17 14.31 1.71 0.38
C ILE A 17 14.89 1.48 -1.00
N HIS A 18 15.54 0.33 -1.18
CA HIS A 18 16.09 -0.09 -2.47
C HIS A 18 15.82 -1.56 -2.72
N MET A 19 15.44 -1.89 -3.95
CA MET A 19 15.23 -3.27 -4.39
C MET A 19 16.54 -3.88 -4.87
N ASN A 20 17.00 -4.93 -4.20
CA ASN A 20 18.08 -5.76 -4.69
C ASN A 20 17.53 -6.69 -5.80
N GLU A 21 17.84 -6.38 -7.05
CA GLU A 21 17.31 -7.12 -8.20
C GLU A 21 17.78 -8.59 -8.25
N ALA A 22 18.95 -8.90 -7.67
CA ALA A 22 19.50 -10.24 -7.71
C ALA A 22 18.69 -11.24 -6.87
N ASN A 23 18.15 -10.79 -5.75
CA ASN A 23 17.40 -11.65 -4.82
C ASN A 23 15.98 -11.17 -4.56
N GLY A 24 15.57 -10.01 -5.08
CA GLY A 24 14.24 -9.40 -4.88
C GLY A 24 13.95 -9.04 -3.42
N VAL A 25 14.98 -8.75 -2.61
CA VAL A 25 14.84 -8.26 -1.24
C VAL A 25 14.89 -6.75 -1.24
N VAL A 26 14.05 -6.12 -0.43
CA VAL A 26 14.05 -4.67 -0.20
C VAL A 26 14.97 -4.37 0.98
N ALA A 27 16.02 -3.60 0.71
CA ALA A 27 16.89 -3.02 1.71
C ALA A 27 16.31 -1.71 2.22
N PHE A 28 16.50 -1.40 3.50
CA PHE A 28 16.18 -0.12 4.11
C PHE A 28 17.42 0.47 4.79
N GLU A 29 17.65 1.76 4.60
CA GLU A 29 18.69 2.52 5.25
C GLU A 29 18.10 3.80 5.85
N TYR A 30 18.43 4.09 7.11
CA TYR A 30 18.00 5.32 7.77
C TYR A 30 18.68 6.56 7.18
N ASP A 31 17.93 7.66 7.11
CA ASP A 31 18.48 8.97 6.78
C ASP A 31 19.41 9.46 7.90
N LYS A 32 20.56 10.05 7.52
CA LYS A 32 21.59 10.50 8.47
C LYS A 32 21.09 11.60 9.43
N ASP A 33 20.18 12.43 8.98
CA ASP A 33 19.60 13.48 9.84
C ASP A 33 18.53 12.89 10.75
N PHE A 34 17.78 11.89 10.27
CA PHE A 34 16.81 11.17 11.10
C PHE A 34 17.48 10.37 12.23
N LEU A 35 18.67 9.83 12.02
CA LEU A 35 19.46 9.15 13.07
C LEU A 35 19.69 10.04 14.30
N LYS A 36 19.78 11.36 14.11
CA LYS A 36 19.99 12.33 15.19
C LYS A 36 18.72 12.62 16.00
N SER A 37 17.55 12.18 15.53
CA SER A 37 16.26 12.46 16.18
C SER A 37 16.03 11.63 17.45
N ASN A 38 16.71 10.52 17.62
CA ASN A 38 16.49 9.49 18.64
C ASN A 38 15.06 8.91 18.63
N ILE A 39 14.33 9.02 17.51
CA ILE A 39 13.00 8.46 17.35
C ILE A 39 13.13 7.06 16.73
N GLU A 40 12.86 6.03 17.50
CA GLU A 40 12.92 4.65 17.02
C GLU A 40 11.57 4.18 16.46
N VAL A 41 11.47 4.04 15.15
CA VAL A 41 10.25 3.56 14.47
C VAL A 41 10.11 2.04 14.48
N SER A 42 11.21 1.31 14.65
CA SER A 42 11.24 -0.14 14.75
C SER A 42 12.38 -0.62 15.66
N PRO A 43 12.27 -0.38 16.99
CA PRO A 43 13.40 -0.52 17.92
C PRO A 43 13.94 -1.94 18.04
N ILE A 44 13.10 -2.96 17.79
CA ILE A 44 13.49 -4.38 17.94
C ILE A 44 14.22 -4.88 16.70
N HIS A 45 13.66 -4.66 15.51
CA HIS A 45 14.17 -5.24 14.26
C HIS A 45 15.07 -4.31 13.47
N MET A 46 14.81 -3.01 13.55
CA MET A 46 15.58 -1.98 12.86
C MET A 46 15.88 -0.80 13.82
N PRO A 47 16.68 -1.02 14.90
CA PRO A 47 17.12 0.07 15.78
C PRO A 47 17.90 1.12 14.99
N LEU A 48 17.90 2.36 15.45
CA LEU A 48 18.62 3.46 14.78
C LEU A 48 20.11 3.13 14.63
N SER A 49 20.58 2.98 13.40
CA SER A 49 22.00 2.79 13.06
C SER A 49 22.26 3.12 11.59
N GLU A 50 23.52 3.32 11.23
CA GLU A 50 23.96 3.58 9.85
C GLU A 50 24.03 2.32 8.98
N ARG A 51 23.61 1.15 9.50
CA ARG A 51 23.63 -0.10 8.74
C ARG A 51 22.43 -0.20 7.80
N VAL A 52 22.61 -0.94 6.71
CA VAL A 52 21.52 -1.37 5.83
C VAL A 52 20.78 -2.55 6.45
N TYR A 53 19.46 -2.50 6.44
CA TYR A 53 18.57 -3.54 6.94
C TYR A 53 17.97 -4.34 5.81
N GLU A 54 18.27 -5.63 5.75
CA GLU A 54 17.69 -6.61 4.84
C GLU A 54 17.24 -7.84 5.63
N PHE A 55 16.11 -8.43 5.24
CA PHE A 55 15.51 -9.58 5.91
C PHE A 55 15.15 -10.66 4.88
N PRO A 56 16.13 -11.31 4.26
CA PRO A 56 15.91 -12.34 3.23
C PRO A 56 15.19 -13.58 3.77
N GLU A 57 15.24 -13.83 5.08
CA GLU A 57 14.61 -14.95 5.78
C GLU A 57 13.10 -14.78 5.97
N LEU A 58 12.57 -13.59 5.84
CA LEU A 58 11.12 -13.35 6.02
C LEU A 58 10.30 -13.99 4.89
N ALA A 59 9.16 -14.56 5.28
CA ALA A 59 8.26 -15.25 4.35
C ALA A 59 7.79 -14.30 3.23
N ARG A 60 8.13 -14.64 1.98
CA ARG A 60 7.76 -13.85 0.80
C ARG A 60 6.26 -13.66 0.62
N THR A 61 5.47 -14.63 1.05
CA THR A 61 4.01 -14.57 0.98
C THR A 61 3.40 -13.52 1.89
N ALA A 62 4.08 -13.19 3.01
CA ALA A 62 3.60 -12.22 3.98
C ALA A 62 4.30 -10.85 3.84
N PHE A 63 5.61 -10.86 3.63
CA PHE A 63 6.44 -9.64 3.66
C PHE A 63 6.85 -9.15 2.27
N HIS A 64 6.60 -9.94 1.22
CA HIS A 64 6.94 -9.61 -0.17
C HIS A 64 8.42 -9.22 -0.39
N GLY A 65 9.31 -9.66 0.50
CA GLY A 65 10.74 -9.35 0.49
C GLY A 65 11.10 -8.02 1.15
N ALA A 66 10.15 -7.33 1.76
CA ALA A 66 10.39 -6.07 2.47
C ALA A 66 10.54 -6.27 3.98
N PRO A 67 11.25 -5.36 4.69
CA PRO A 67 11.21 -5.29 6.14
C PRO A 67 9.78 -5.15 6.66
N GLY A 68 9.44 -5.73 7.82
CA GLY A 68 8.08 -5.75 8.35
C GLY A 68 7.41 -4.37 8.41
N LEU A 69 8.14 -3.36 8.91
CA LEU A 69 7.67 -1.97 8.93
C LEU A 69 7.22 -1.45 7.55
N ILE A 70 7.96 -1.81 6.51
CA ILE A 70 7.66 -1.40 5.13
C ILE A 70 6.54 -2.28 4.54
N ALA A 71 6.56 -3.57 4.83
CA ALA A 71 5.55 -4.51 4.35
C ALA A 71 4.13 -4.17 4.86
N ASP A 72 4.00 -3.63 6.07
CA ASP A 72 2.73 -3.18 6.64
C ASP A 72 2.07 -2.04 5.86
N SER A 73 2.85 -1.30 5.07
CA SER A 73 2.34 -0.22 4.21
C SER A 73 1.85 -0.72 2.85
N LEU A 74 2.08 -2.01 2.52
CA LEU A 74 1.65 -2.56 1.24
C LEU A 74 0.13 -2.64 1.14
N PRO A 75 -0.41 -2.46 -0.07
CA PRO A 75 -1.83 -2.67 -0.32
C PRO A 75 -2.27 -4.08 0.11
N ASP A 76 -3.44 -4.17 0.69
CA ASP A 76 -4.07 -5.45 0.99
C ASP A 76 -4.48 -6.20 -0.29
N LYS A 77 -5.12 -7.36 -0.14
CA LYS A 77 -5.58 -8.18 -1.27
C LYS A 77 -6.53 -7.42 -2.21
N PHE A 78 -7.36 -6.53 -1.67
CA PHE A 78 -8.27 -5.72 -2.47
C PHE A 78 -7.53 -4.59 -3.18
N GLY A 79 -6.69 -3.85 -2.47
CA GLY A 79 -5.85 -2.80 -3.05
C GLY A 79 -4.95 -3.32 -4.17
N ASN A 80 -4.38 -4.52 -4.01
CA ASN A 80 -3.61 -5.17 -5.07
C ASN A 80 -4.45 -5.48 -6.31
N LYS A 81 -5.70 -5.96 -6.17
CA LYS A 81 -6.60 -6.18 -7.32
C LYS A 81 -6.90 -4.89 -8.09
N ILE A 82 -7.04 -3.76 -7.38
CA ILE A 82 -7.24 -2.44 -8.01
C ILE A 82 -6.01 -2.05 -8.83
N ILE A 83 -4.82 -2.21 -8.25
CA ILE A 83 -3.55 -1.93 -8.94
C ILE A 83 -3.40 -2.83 -10.18
N ASP A 84 -3.66 -4.12 -10.03
CA ASP A 84 -3.52 -5.09 -11.12
C ASP A 84 -4.48 -4.76 -12.29
N ARG A 85 -5.70 -4.31 -11.97
CA ARG A 85 -6.65 -3.85 -12.98
C ARG A 85 -6.18 -2.58 -13.68
N TRP A 86 -5.69 -1.61 -12.90
CA TRP A 86 -5.11 -0.38 -13.47
C TRP A 86 -3.92 -0.67 -14.40
N LEU A 87 -3.03 -1.60 -14.00
CA LEU A 87 -1.91 -2.04 -14.85
C LEU A 87 -2.40 -2.66 -16.16
N ALA A 88 -3.40 -3.54 -16.08
CA ALA A 88 -3.98 -4.19 -17.26
C ALA A 88 -4.53 -3.17 -18.26
N GLU A 89 -5.14 -2.09 -17.79
CA GLU A 89 -5.64 -1.01 -18.65
C GLU A 89 -4.55 -0.15 -19.29
N GLN A 90 -3.41 -0.05 -18.59
CA GLN A 90 -2.21 0.57 -19.18
C GLN A 90 -1.45 -0.36 -20.12
N GLY A 91 -1.93 -1.60 -20.33
CA GLY A 91 -1.24 -2.62 -21.11
C GLY A 91 0.06 -3.11 -20.47
N LYS A 92 0.23 -2.91 -19.15
CA LYS A 92 1.41 -3.33 -18.41
C LYS A 92 1.21 -4.68 -17.76
N SER A 93 2.28 -5.48 -17.70
CA SER A 93 2.26 -6.75 -16.97
C SER A 93 2.39 -6.53 -15.46
N ILE A 94 1.67 -7.34 -14.68
CA ILE A 94 1.78 -7.37 -13.22
C ILE A 94 3.23 -7.70 -12.78
N SER A 95 3.93 -8.52 -13.55
CA SER A 95 5.33 -8.91 -13.28
C SER A 95 6.33 -7.76 -13.42
N GLU A 96 5.97 -6.70 -14.15
CA GLU A 96 6.79 -5.50 -14.30
C GLU A 96 6.60 -4.49 -13.15
N PHE A 97 5.74 -4.79 -12.19
CA PHE A 97 5.37 -3.91 -11.09
C PHE A 97 5.81 -4.52 -9.77
N ASN A 98 6.96 -4.08 -9.29
CA ASN A 98 7.58 -4.63 -8.09
C ASN A 98 6.96 -4.08 -6.78
N VAL A 99 7.50 -4.50 -5.63
CA VAL A 99 7.04 -4.07 -4.31
C VAL A 99 7.19 -2.56 -4.11
N ILE A 100 8.31 -1.97 -4.56
CA ILE A 100 8.54 -0.53 -4.45
C ILE A 100 7.58 0.25 -5.35
N ASP A 101 7.30 -0.24 -6.56
CA ASP A 101 6.29 0.36 -7.43
C ASP A 101 4.91 0.41 -6.74
N ARG A 102 4.51 -0.66 -6.01
CA ARG A 102 3.25 -0.71 -5.26
C ARG A 102 3.21 0.29 -4.11
N LEU A 103 4.31 0.44 -3.38
CA LEU A 103 4.45 1.44 -2.32
C LEU A 103 4.38 2.86 -2.89
N CYS A 104 5.08 3.13 -3.98
CA CYS A 104 5.04 4.40 -4.68
C CYS A 104 3.66 4.72 -5.28
N TYR A 105 2.94 3.71 -5.78
CA TYR A 105 1.57 3.87 -6.23
C TYR A 105 0.64 4.26 -5.07
N THR A 106 0.84 3.67 -3.90
CA THR A 106 0.12 4.05 -2.69
C THR A 106 0.51 5.45 -2.22
N GLY A 107 1.80 5.78 -2.26
CA GLY A 107 2.35 7.11 -1.96
C GLY A 107 1.99 7.57 -0.54
N LYS A 108 1.19 8.66 -0.45
CA LYS A 108 0.71 9.23 0.83
C LYS A 108 -0.57 8.57 1.36
N ARG A 109 -1.16 7.63 0.62
CA ARG A 109 -2.47 7.04 0.91
C ARG A 109 -2.37 5.66 1.54
N GLY A 110 -1.17 5.23 1.93
CA GLY A 110 -0.95 3.96 2.58
C GLY A 110 -1.64 3.86 3.94
N MET A 111 -1.83 2.63 4.40
CA MET A 111 -2.18 2.39 5.79
C MET A 111 -0.98 2.73 6.69
N GLY A 112 -1.25 3.47 7.76
CA GLY A 112 -0.21 3.91 8.68
C GLY A 112 0.33 5.30 8.39
N ALA A 113 1.48 5.61 8.95
CA ALA A 113 2.07 6.95 8.92
C ALA A 113 3.20 7.10 7.89
N LEU A 114 3.59 6.01 7.22
CA LEU A 114 4.65 6.05 6.23
C LEU A 114 4.12 6.48 4.85
N GLU A 115 4.86 7.35 4.22
CA GLU A 115 4.63 7.82 2.85
C GLU A 115 5.83 7.50 1.98
N TYR A 116 5.61 7.31 0.68
CA TYR A 116 6.66 6.91 -0.27
C TYR A 116 6.78 7.91 -1.42
N ILE A 117 8.02 8.30 -1.72
CA ILE A 117 8.35 9.23 -2.81
C ILE A 117 9.33 8.54 -3.77
N PRO A 118 9.07 8.56 -5.09
CA PRO A 118 8.01 9.31 -5.78
C PRO A 118 6.62 8.68 -5.63
N ALA A 119 5.59 9.50 -5.48
CA ALA A 119 4.21 9.04 -5.58
C ALA A 119 3.83 8.92 -7.07
N THR A 120 3.41 7.72 -7.49
CA THR A 120 3.16 7.42 -8.92
C THR A 120 1.69 7.24 -9.27
N SER A 121 0.80 7.36 -8.29
CA SER A 121 -0.63 7.29 -8.55
C SER A 121 -1.06 8.43 -9.47
N PRO A 122 -1.85 8.12 -10.52
CA PRO A 122 -2.38 9.14 -11.41
C PRO A 122 -3.50 9.99 -10.76
N PHE A 123 -3.93 9.59 -9.56
CA PHE A 123 -5.05 10.23 -8.86
C PHE A 123 -4.51 11.20 -7.82
N ASP A 124 -4.70 12.49 -8.08
CA ASP A 124 -4.40 13.52 -7.13
C ASP A 124 -5.45 13.55 -6.00
N SER A 125 -5.06 14.02 -4.83
CA SER A 125 -5.84 13.99 -3.59
C SER A 125 -6.98 15.03 -3.52
N THR A 126 -7.39 15.60 -4.62
CA THR A 126 -8.59 16.48 -4.65
C THR A 126 -9.83 15.64 -4.46
N MET A 127 -10.38 15.68 -3.25
CA MET A 127 -11.64 15.02 -2.93
C MET A 127 -12.78 15.73 -3.71
N GLU A 128 -13.19 15.13 -4.81
CA GLU A 128 -14.54 15.34 -5.34
C GLU A 128 -15.54 14.59 -4.45
N ASP A 129 -16.80 15.03 -4.46
CA ASP A 129 -17.87 14.41 -3.67
C ASP A 129 -17.94 12.90 -3.87
N VAL A 130 -17.83 12.13 -2.78
CA VAL A 130 -17.77 10.68 -2.80
C VAL A 130 -19.12 10.09 -3.18
N ASN A 131 -19.23 9.48 -4.36
CA ASN A 131 -20.42 8.74 -4.77
C ASN A 131 -20.34 7.28 -4.31
N ILE A 132 -20.91 7.00 -3.15
CA ILE A 132 -20.87 5.68 -2.51
C ILE A 132 -21.51 4.59 -3.39
N SER A 133 -22.60 4.89 -4.10
CA SER A 133 -23.29 3.91 -4.96
C SER A 133 -22.40 3.44 -6.11
N LYS A 134 -21.73 4.37 -6.78
CA LYS A 134 -20.76 4.03 -7.84
C LYS A 134 -19.56 3.26 -7.31
N MET A 135 -19.10 3.59 -6.11
CA MET A 135 -18.01 2.84 -5.45
C MET A 135 -18.40 1.40 -5.14
N VAL A 136 -19.60 1.17 -4.63
CA VAL A 136 -20.11 -0.18 -4.32
C VAL A 136 -20.26 -1.01 -5.60
N GLU A 137 -20.83 -0.44 -6.67
CA GLU A 137 -20.95 -1.09 -7.97
C GLU A 137 -19.56 -1.50 -8.50
N PHE A 138 -18.62 -0.58 -8.52
CA PHE A 138 -17.27 -0.85 -8.99
C PHE A 138 -16.51 -1.86 -8.10
N ALA A 139 -16.64 -1.76 -6.78
CA ALA A 139 -16.05 -2.73 -5.85
C ALA A 139 -16.60 -4.14 -6.09
N SER A 140 -17.91 -4.26 -6.36
CA SER A 140 -18.55 -5.52 -6.71
C SER A 140 -18.00 -6.09 -8.02
N ASP A 141 -17.79 -5.25 -9.04
CA ASP A 141 -17.23 -5.67 -10.33
C ASP A 141 -15.77 -6.14 -10.19
N VAL A 142 -14.96 -5.44 -9.40
CA VAL A 142 -13.56 -5.85 -9.09
C VAL A 142 -13.51 -7.17 -8.34
N LEU A 143 -14.41 -7.39 -7.38
CA LEU A 143 -14.45 -8.62 -6.59
C LEU A 143 -14.98 -9.82 -7.37
N SER A 144 -15.89 -9.59 -8.33
CA SER A 144 -16.52 -10.68 -9.10
C SER A 144 -15.66 -11.20 -10.26
N ASP A 145 -14.47 -10.64 -10.49
CA ASP A 145 -13.56 -11.00 -11.61
C ASP A 145 -14.26 -11.00 -13.00
N ARG A 146 -15.35 -10.26 -13.15
CA ARG A 146 -16.08 -10.17 -14.43
C ARG A 146 -15.24 -9.39 -15.45
N LYS A 147 -14.50 -10.14 -16.25
CA LYS A 147 -13.64 -9.61 -17.34
C LYS A 147 -14.41 -8.98 -18.50
N ASP A 148 -15.73 -9.17 -18.56
CA ASP A 148 -16.53 -8.89 -19.78
C ASP A 148 -17.06 -7.47 -19.89
N LYS A 149 -16.91 -6.62 -18.89
CA LYS A 149 -17.20 -5.19 -19.03
C LYS A 149 -15.90 -4.41 -19.11
N LEU A 150 -15.52 -4.02 -20.32
CA LEU A 150 -14.59 -2.91 -20.56
C LEU A 150 -15.23 -1.62 -19.99
N ILE A 151 -15.13 -1.43 -18.70
CA ILE A 151 -15.49 -0.17 -18.05
C ILE A 151 -14.35 0.79 -18.38
N ASN A 152 -14.66 1.82 -19.12
CA ASN A 152 -13.72 2.88 -19.48
C ASN A 152 -13.42 3.68 -18.20
N LEU A 153 -12.35 3.30 -17.51
CA LEU A 153 -12.00 3.81 -16.18
C LEU A 153 -11.64 5.32 -16.19
N LYS A 154 -11.26 5.85 -17.35
CA LYS A 154 -10.93 7.27 -17.49
C LYS A 154 -12.11 8.20 -17.21
N ASP A 155 -13.34 7.73 -17.41
CA ASP A 155 -14.56 8.51 -17.24
C ASP A 155 -15.33 8.16 -15.96
N ASN A 156 -14.79 7.29 -15.11
CA ASN A 156 -15.51 6.80 -13.93
C ASN A 156 -14.96 7.43 -12.64
N ALA A 157 -15.59 8.52 -12.18
CA ALA A 157 -15.30 9.16 -10.90
C ALA A 157 -15.32 8.18 -9.72
N GLY A 158 -16.14 7.12 -9.80
CA GLY A 158 -16.18 6.04 -8.80
C GLY A 158 -14.90 5.23 -8.71
N TYR A 159 -14.16 5.06 -9.82
CA TYR A 159 -12.87 4.36 -9.80
C TYR A 159 -11.79 5.16 -9.09
N SER A 160 -11.66 6.44 -9.41
CA SER A 160 -10.70 7.32 -8.75
C SER A 160 -10.92 7.34 -7.24
N GLN A 161 -12.18 7.41 -6.82
CA GLN A 161 -12.58 7.36 -5.41
C GLN A 161 -12.28 6.01 -4.77
N LEU A 162 -12.53 4.90 -5.46
CA LEU A 162 -12.22 3.57 -4.96
C LEU A 162 -10.72 3.35 -4.82
N VAL A 163 -9.92 3.81 -5.78
CA VAL A 163 -8.46 3.78 -5.70
C VAL A 163 -7.95 4.62 -4.52
N LEU A 164 -8.55 5.81 -4.32
CA LEU A 164 -8.20 6.68 -3.20
C LEU A 164 -8.51 6.04 -1.84
N LEU A 165 -9.61 5.32 -1.71
CA LEU A 165 -10.07 4.71 -0.46
C LEU A 165 -9.68 3.24 -0.34
N GLY A 166 -9.67 2.49 -1.45
CA GLY A 166 -9.48 1.05 -1.45
C GLY A 166 -8.06 0.61 -1.11
N THR A 167 -7.04 1.44 -1.39
CA THR A 167 -5.66 1.14 -1.00
C THR A 167 -5.41 1.32 0.49
N SER A 168 -6.29 2.07 1.19
CA SER A 168 -6.21 2.31 2.64
C SER A 168 -7.34 1.64 3.44
N ALA A 169 -8.33 1.01 2.79
CA ALA A 169 -9.55 0.51 3.45
C ALA A 169 -9.41 -0.89 4.08
N GLY A 170 -8.32 -1.61 3.86
CA GLY A 170 -8.13 -2.96 4.42
C GLY A 170 -8.26 -3.01 5.93
N GLY A 171 -7.70 -2.03 6.64
CA GLY A 171 -7.81 -1.90 8.09
C GLY A 171 -9.22 -1.56 8.58
N ALA A 172 -9.94 -0.70 7.86
CA ALA A 172 -11.31 -0.32 8.21
C ALA A 172 -12.27 -1.52 8.12
N ARG A 173 -12.05 -2.43 7.17
CA ARG A 173 -12.86 -3.65 7.02
C ARG A 173 -12.65 -4.63 8.19
N ALA A 174 -11.43 -4.78 8.67
CA ALA A 174 -11.12 -5.62 9.83
C ALA A 174 -11.78 -5.09 11.11
N VAL A 175 -11.76 -3.78 11.32
CA VAL A 175 -12.41 -3.12 12.47
C VAL A 175 -13.93 -3.27 12.44
N SER A 176 -14.57 -3.13 11.27
CA SER A 176 -16.01 -3.33 11.11
C SER A 176 -16.44 -4.77 11.43
N TYR A 177 -15.65 -5.77 11.04
CA TYR A 177 -15.94 -7.17 11.29
C TYR A 177 -15.82 -7.55 12.77
N THR A 178 -14.83 -7.02 13.47
CA THR A 178 -14.65 -7.24 14.92
C THR A 178 -15.76 -6.58 15.73
N HIS A 179 -16.24 -5.42 15.30
CA HIS A 179 -17.33 -4.70 16.00
C HIS A 179 -18.67 -5.41 15.83
N LEU A 180 -19.00 -5.91 14.65
CA LEU A 180 -20.22 -6.67 14.38
C LEU A 180 -20.24 -8.00 15.15
N ARG A 181 -19.12 -8.74 15.24
CA ARG A 181 -19.03 -9.96 16.04
C ARG A 181 -19.15 -9.71 17.54
N ALA A 182 -18.63 -8.62 18.06
CA ALA A 182 -18.76 -8.28 19.47
C ALA A 182 -20.22 -7.95 19.85
N HIS A 183 -21.00 -7.36 18.95
CA HIS A 183 -22.42 -7.12 19.15
C HIS A 183 -23.29 -8.38 19.06
N GLU A 184 -22.96 -9.31 18.16
CA GLU A 184 -23.71 -10.58 18.06
C GLU A 184 -23.49 -11.48 19.28
N THR A 185 -22.31 -11.47 19.90
CA THR A 185 -22.04 -12.27 21.11
C THR A 185 -22.70 -11.70 22.37
N SER A 186 -23.12 -10.42 22.39
CA SER A 186 -23.84 -9.84 23.52
C SER A 186 -25.34 -10.14 23.53
N LEU A 187 -25.89 -10.67 22.44
CA LEU A 187 -27.32 -10.97 22.31
C LEU A 187 -27.68 -12.43 22.66
N HIS A 188 -26.69 -13.26 23.05
CA HIS A 188 -26.88 -14.67 23.41
C HIS A 188 -26.49 -15.02 24.84
N LEU A 189 -26.46 -14.05 25.74
CA LEU A 189 -26.43 -14.20 27.21
C LEU A 189 -27.69 -13.51 27.82
#